data_f70783c898344f7069ad96cf44ff2aa1
#
_entry.id   f70783c898344f7069ad96cf44ff2aa1
#
_cell.length_a   1.000
_cell.length_b   1.000
_cell.length_c   1.000
_cell.angle_alpha   90.00
_cell.angle_beta   90.00
_cell.angle_gamma   90.00
#
_symmetry.space_group_name_H-M   'P 1'
#
loop_
_entity.id
_entity.type
_entity.pdbx_description
1 polymer ?
#
loop_
_entity_poly.entity_id
_entity_poly.type
_entity_poly.pdbx_seq_one_letter_code
_entity_poly.pdbx_strand_id
1 'polypeptide(L)'
;TEEAENTAKMVALAAIKYGDLSNQASKDYIFDIDRFTSFEGNTGPYILYTIVRIKSILNKYHGLGKDESGAVIGAAHSKSEKDLMLELSKFNAVMESAFEETAPHKICSYIYDLANAFNSFYHGTKIMSEENETVQKSYIRLLELTKSVLETCIDVLGFSAPERM
;
A
#
# COMPACT_ATOMS: atom_id res chain seq x y z
N THR A 1 -9.08 -16.56 18.41
CA THR A 1 -8.07 -17.47 17.83
C THR A 1 -6.71 -16.81 17.83
N GLU A 2 -5.63 -17.57 17.86
CA GLU A 2 -4.25 -17.05 17.84
C GLU A 2 -3.99 -16.14 16.63
N GLU A 3 -4.55 -16.48 15.47
CA GLU A 3 -4.46 -15.66 14.25
C GLU A 3 -5.09 -14.28 14.43
N ALA A 4 -6.26 -14.21 15.05
CA ALA A 4 -6.93 -12.92 15.31
C ALA A 4 -6.14 -12.05 16.30
N GLU A 5 -5.52 -12.66 17.31
CA GLU A 5 -4.65 -11.93 18.25
C GLU A 5 -3.38 -11.40 17.56
N ASN A 6 -2.77 -12.19 16.68
CA ASN A 6 -1.61 -11.76 15.92
C ASN A 6 -1.96 -10.62 14.96
N THR A 7 -3.08 -10.72 14.25
CA THR A 7 -3.59 -9.63 13.39
C THR A 7 -3.83 -8.36 14.21
N ALA A 8 -4.49 -8.47 15.37
CA ALA A 8 -4.74 -7.32 16.23
C ALA A 8 -3.44 -6.66 16.74
N LYS A 9 -2.41 -7.44 17.07
CA LYS A 9 -1.08 -6.92 17.44
C LYS A 9 -0.41 -6.19 16.28
N MET A 10 -0.48 -6.73 15.06
CA MET A 10 0.08 -6.08 13.87
C MET A 10 -0.61 -4.75 13.58
N VAL A 11 -1.94 -4.71 13.68
CA VAL A 11 -2.73 -3.48 13.47
C VAL A 11 -2.41 -2.44 14.55
N ALA A 12 -2.32 -2.84 15.83
CA ALA A 12 -1.98 -1.94 16.93
C ALA A 12 -0.55 -1.37 16.77
N LEU A 13 0.41 -2.21 16.38
CA LEU A 13 1.78 -1.78 16.12
C LEU A 13 1.86 -0.78 14.96
N ALA A 14 1.14 -1.07 13.87
CA ALA A 14 1.05 -0.17 12.72
C ALA A 14 0.43 1.18 13.11
N ALA A 15 -0.66 1.16 13.89
CA ALA A 15 -1.33 2.38 14.35
C ALA A 15 -0.37 3.29 15.12
N ILE A 16 0.38 2.72 16.07
CA ILE A 16 1.32 3.47 16.92
C ILE A 16 2.52 3.95 16.09
N LYS A 17 3.22 3.05 15.41
CA LYS A 17 4.44 3.40 14.66
C LYS A 17 4.17 4.39 13.54
N TYR A 18 3.14 4.15 12.74
CA TYR A 18 2.78 5.07 11.67
C TYR A 18 2.30 6.41 12.21
N GLY A 19 1.48 6.40 13.26
CA GLY A 19 0.99 7.61 13.91
C GLY A 19 2.13 8.49 14.44
N ASP A 20 3.13 7.89 15.07
CA ASP A 20 4.33 8.58 15.56
C ASP A 20 5.22 9.05 14.41
N LEU A 21 5.64 8.14 13.52
CA LEU A 21 6.61 8.41 12.45
C LEU A 21 6.06 9.32 11.33
N SER A 22 4.74 9.49 11.22
CA SER A 22 4.13 10.43 10.25
C SER A 22 4.30 11.90 10.65
N ASN A 23 4.74 12.18 11.87
CA ASN A 23 5.04 13.52 12.35
C ASN A 23 6.51 13.84 12.16
N GLN A 24 6.82 15.11 11.92
CA GLN A 24 8.21 15.59 11.91
C GLN A 24 8.80 15.47 13.32
N ALA A 25 10.00 14.90 13.44
CA ALA A 25 10.66 14.70 14.73
C ALA A 25 10.87 15.99 15.57
N SER A 26 10.91 17.14 14.90
CA SER A 26 11.07 18.46 15.54
C SER A 26 9.76 19.12 15.96
N LYS A 27 8.62 18.47 15.74
CA LYS A 27 7.29 19.02 16.06
C LYS A 27 6.57 18.17 17.09
N ASP A 28 5.93 18.85 18.03
CA ASP A 28 5.00 18.20 18.93
C ASP A 28 3.75 17.75 18.18
N TYR A 29 3.16 16.64 18.64
CA TYR A 29 1.86 16.17 18.15
C TYR A 29 1.01 15.65 19.33
N ILE A 30 -0.29 15.63 19.15
CA ILE A 30 -1.22 15.07 20.13
C ILE A 30 -1.43 13.59 19.80
N PHE A 31 -1.11 12.72 20.78
CA PHE A 31 -1.42 11.31 20.70
C PHE A 31 -2.93 11.12 20.88
N ASP A 32 -3.59 10.66 19.83
CA ASP A 32 -5.03 10.39 19.80
C ASP A 32 -5.25 8.95 19.34
N ILE A 33 -5.65 8.08 20.29
CA ILE A 33 -5.78 6.65 20.03
C ILE A 33 -6.90 6.35 19.02
N ASP A 34 -8.02 7.07 19.10
CA ASP A 34 -9.16 6.86 18.20
C ASP A 34 -8.79 7.23 16.77
N ARG A 35 -8.07 8.34 16.60
CA ARG A 35 -7.53 8.74 15.31
C ARG A 35 -6.50 7.75 14.79
N PHE A 36 -5.55 7.30 15.60
CA PHE A 36 -4.46 6.41 15.17
C PHE A 36 -4.94 5.02 14.78
N THR A 37 -6.01 4.54 15.43
CA THR A 37 -6.59 3.21 15.16
C THR A 37 -7.69 3.23 14.09
N SER A 38 -8.04 4.39 13.56
CA SER A 38 -9.01 4.51 12.47
C SER A 38 -8.53 3.80 11.19
N PHE A 39 -9.45 3.13 10.50
CA PHE A 39 -9.24 2.57 9.17
C PHE A 39 -9.49 3.57 8.05
N GLU A 40 -9.74 4.82 8.38
CA GLU A 40 -9.96 5.92 7.44
C GLU A 40 -8.92 7.02 7.66
N GLY A 41 -8.55 7.70 6.58
CA GLY A 41 -7.59 8.79 6.62
C GLY A 41 -6.13 8.31 6.63
N ASN A 42 -5.23 9.20 7.04
CA ASN A 42 -3.79 8.96 7.03
C ASN A 42 -3.35 8.22 8.30
N THR A 43 -3.53 6.90 8.33
CA THR A 43 -3.29 6.03 9.49
C THR A 43 -2.59 4.74 9.09
N GLY A 44 -1.89 4.10 10.05
CA GLY A 44 -1.29 2.77 9.86
C GLY A 44 -2.30 1.71 9.45
N PRO A 45 -3.44 1.57 10.16
CA PRO A 45 -4.50 0.61 9.78
C PRO A 45 -5.04 0.82 8.36
N TYR A 46 -5.16 2.05 7.87
CA TYR A 46 -5.56 2.33 6.48
C TYR A 46 -4.53 1.78 5.47
N ILE A 47 -3.24 1.96 5.74
CA ILE A 47 -2.16 1.41 4.89
C ILE A 47 -2.23 -0.13 4.89
N LEU A 48 -2.36 -0.76 6.06
CA LEU A 48 -2.48 -2.22 6.16
C LEU A 48 -3.70 -2.74 5.40
N TYR A 49 -4.85 -2.09 5.56
CA TYR A 49 -6.07 -2.45 4.85
C TYR A 49 -5.90 -2.38 3.32
N THR A 50 -5.19 -1.36 2.84
CA THR A 50 -4.86 -1.23 1.41
C THR A 50 -4.00 -2.40 0.93
N ILE A 51 -2.95 -2.78 1.68
CA ILE A 51 -2.08 -3.91 1.34
C ILE A 51 -2.88 -5.23 1.34
N VAL A 52 -3.69 -5.47 2.36
CA VAL A 52 -4.53 -6.69 2.45
C VAL A 52 -5.54 -6.76 1.31
N ARG A 53 -6.11 -5.63 0.89
CA ARG A 53 -6.96 -5.56 -0.31
C ARG A 53 -6.21 -6.02 -1.56
N ILE A 54 -4.98 -5.55 -1.77
CA ILE A 54 -4.15 -5.98 -2.91
C ILE A 54 -3.88 -7.48 -2.82
N LYS A 55 -3.46 -8.00 -1.66
CA LYS A 55 -3.26 -9.43 -1.42
C LYS A 55 -4.50 -10.25 -1.77
N SER A 56 -5.67 -9.79 -1.35
CA SER A 56 -6.94 -10.46 -1.64
C SER A 56 -7.24 -10.55 -3.14
N ILE A 57 -6.95 -9.49 -3.91
CA ILE A 57 -7.14 -9.50 -5.37
C ILE A 57 -6.17 -10.48 -6.03
N LEU A 58 -4.89 -10.45 -5.66
CA LEU A 58 -3.87 -11.35 -6.18
C LEU A 58 -4.20 -12.81 -5.87
N ASN A 59 -4.56 -13.11 -4.62
CA ASN A 59 -4.97 -14.46 -4.21
C ASN A 59 -6.19 -14.96 -4.98
N LYS A 60 -7.17 -14.08 -5.23
CA LYS A 60 -8.35 -14.43 -6.04
C LYS A 60 -7.98 -14.71 -7.49
N TYR A 61 -7.08 -13.91 -8.08
CA TYR A 61 -6.59 -14.11 -9.45
C TYR A 61 -5.88 -15.46 -9.61
N HIS A 62 -4.93 -15.77 -8.73
CA HIS A 62 -4.19 -17.04 -8.74
C HIS A 62 -5.10 -18.23 -8.41
N GLY A 63 -6.06 -18.04 -7.49
CA GLY A 63 -7.06 -19.06 -7.14
C GLY A 63 -7.97 -19.48 -8.31
N LEU A 64 -8.05 -18.66 -9.37
CA LEU A 64 -8.72 -19.02 -10.63
C LEU A 64 -7.80 -19.79 -11.60
N GLY A 65 -6.59 -20.16 -11.18
CA GLY A 65 -5.60 -20.84 -12.03
C GLY A 65 -4.97 -19.93 -13.08
N LYS A 66 -5.09 -18.59 -12.92
CA LYS A 66 -4.47 -17.61 -13.81
C LYS A 66 -3.04 -17.32 -13.37
N ASP A 67 -2.19 -16.98 -14.34
CA ASP A 67 -0.78 -16.70 -14.16
C ASP A 67 -0.38 -15.50 -15.02
N GLU A 68 0.36 -14.58 -14.46
CA GLU A 68 0.92 -13.39 -15.08
C GLU A 68 2.39 -13.53 -15.44
N SER A 69 2.97 -14.72 -15.32
CA SER A 69 4.38 -14.99 -15.63
C SER A 69 4.74 -14.50 -17.04
N GLY A 70 5.84 -13.75 -17.12
CA GLY A 70 6.31 -13.14 -18.37
C GLY A 70 5.53 -11.91 -18.83
N ALA A 71 4.46 -11.53 -18.13
CA ALA A 71 3.76 -10.29 -18.44
C ALA A 71 4.57 -9.06 -17.99
N VAL A 72 4.37 -7.96 -18.69
CA VAL A 72 4.96 -6.65 -18.39
C VAL A 72 3.85 -5.64 -18.10
N ILE A 73 4.17 -4.62 -17.32
CA ILE A 73 3.29 -3.47 -17.14
C ILE A 73 3.26 -2.68 -18.44
N GLY A 74 2.08 -2.60 -19.06
CA GLY A 74 1.85 -1.91 -20.32
C GLY A 74 1.65 -0.41 -20.16
N ALA A 75 1.28 0.25 -21.27
CA ALA A 75 0.86 1.65 -21.23
C ALA A 75 -0.46 1.79 -20.46
N ALA A 76 -0.61 2.88 -19.71
CA ALA A 76 -1.82 3.13 -18.93
C ALA A 76 -3.06 3.33 -19.83
N HIS A 77 -4.17 2.67 -19.49
CA HIS A 77 -5.45 2.75 -20.18
C HIS A 77 -6.41 3.78 -19.55
N SER A 78 -6.08 4.28 -18.37
CA SER A 78 -6.89 5.27 -17.65
C SER A 78 -6.02 6.29 -16.93
N LYS A 79 -6.65 7.42 -16.55
CA LYS A 79 -5.95 8.43 -15.73
C LYS A 79 -5.53 7.88 -14.38
N SER A 80 -6.39 7.12 -13.69
CA SER A 80 -6.09 6.56 -12.38
C SER A 80 -4.96 5.51 -12.42
N GLU A 81 -4.88 4.72 -13.49
CA GLU A 81 -3.75 3.83 -13.73
C GLU A 81 -2.44 4.60 -13.92
N LYS A 82 -2.48 5.64 -14.77
CA LYS A 82 -1.32 6.53 -14.97
C LYS A 82 -0.87 7.21 -13.67
N ASP A 83 -1.82 7.72 -12.90
CA ASP A 83 -1.52 8.38 -11.61
C ASP A 83 -0.85 7.39 -10.64
N LEU A 84 -1.31 6.13 -10.57
CA LEU A 84 -0.67 5.08 -9.77
C LEU A 84 0.77 4.78 -10.24
N MET A 85 0.98 4.66 -11.55
CA MET A 85 2.33 4.46 -12.11
C MET A 85 3.26 5.62 -11.78
N LEU A 86 2.76 6.86 -11.83
CA LEU A 86 3.55 8.05 -11.48
C LEU A 86 3.90 8.08 -10.00
N GLU A 87 2.97 7.68 -9.09
CA GLU A 87 3.30 7.57 -7.67
C GLU A 87 4.38 6.50 -7.42
N LEU A 88 4.28 5.34 -8.06
CA LEU A 88 5.30 4.28 -7.95
C LEU A 88 6.68 4.77 -8.40
N SER A 89 6.77 5.59 -9.44
CA SER A 89 8.04 6.11 -9.97
C SER A 89 8.79 7.03 -8.99
N LYS A 90 8.13 7.56 -7.97
CA LYS A 90 8.74 8.44 -6.96
C LYS A 90 9.52 7.68 -5.87
N PHE A 91 9.38 6.35 -5.78
CA PHE A 91 9.88 5.54 -4.68
C PHE A 91 11.36 5.83 -4.35
N ASN A 92 12.26 5.74 -5.33
CA ASN A 92 13.69 5.92 -5.10
C ASN A 92 14.01 7.31 -4.55
N ALA A 93 13.45 8.35 -5.17
CA ALA A 93 13.69 9.73 -4.75
C ALA A 93 13.17 10.01 -3.33
N VAL A 94 12.03 9.41 -2.96
CA VAL A 94 11.48 9.54 -1.60
C VAL A 94 12.38 8.82 -0.60
N MET A 95 12.84 7.60 -0.90
CA MET A 95 13.71 6.84 0.00
C MET A 95 15.05 7.54 0.21
N GLU A 96 15.67 8.04 -0.84
CA GLU A 96 16.92 8.84 -0.77
C GLU A 96 16.72 10.08 0.11
N SER A 97 15.69 10.88 -0.16
CA SER A 97 15.40 12.09 0.61
C SER A 97 15.08 11.79 2.08
N ALA A 98 14.32 10.74 2.36
CA ALA A 98 14.00 10.33 3.72
C ALA A 98 15.24 9.88 4.49
N PHE A 99 16.17 9.18 3.84
CA PHE A 99 17.43 8.74 4.42
C PHE A 99 18.36 9.93 4.70
N GLU A 100 18.61 10.77 3.69
CA GLU A 100 19.52 11.93 3.82
C GLU A 100 19.08 12.91 4.90
N GLU A 101 17.77 13.13 5.02
CA GLU A 101 17.22 14.07 6.00
C GLU A 101 16.83 13.43 7.34
N THR A 102 17.01 12.10 7.49
CA THR A 102 16.53 11.32 8.66
C THR A 102 15.04 11.64 8.94
N ALA A 103 14.22 11.55 7.89
CA ALA A 103 12.85 12.06 7.87
C ALA A 103 11.82 10.94 7.51
N PRO A 104 11.52 10.01 8.44
CA PRO A 104 10.58 8.91 8.18
C PRO A 104 9.17 9.38 7.79
N HIS A 105 8.76 10.58 8.20
CA HIS A 105 7.48 11.16 7.83
C HIS A 105 7.30 11.34 6.31
N LYS A 106 8.39 11.45 5.54
CA LYS A 106 8.35 11.49 4.08
C LYS A 106 7.90 10.15 3.49
N ILE A 107 8.36 9.03 4.08
CA ILE A 107 7.92 7.69 3.69
C ILE A 107 6.43 7.52 4.02
N CYS A 108 5.99 7.95 5.21
CA CYS A 108 4.58 7.91 5.59
C CYS A 108 3.69 8.70 4.62
N SER A 109 4.08 9.93 4.28
CA SER A 109 3.34 10.75 3.30
C SER A 109 3.28 10.06 1.94
N TYR A 110 4.38 9.52 1.46
CA TYR A 110 4.47 8.83 0.19
C TYR A 110 3.54 7.61 0.11
N ILE A 111 3.57 6.72 1.13
CA ILE A 111 2.74 5.51 1.10
C ILE A 111 1.24 5.83 1.26
N TYR A 112 0.90 6.93 1.92
CA TYR A 112 -0.48 7.42 1.95
C TYR A 112 -0.95 7.86 0.57
N ASP A 113 -0.14 8.64 -0.16
CA ASP A 113 -0.44 9.07 -1.52
C ASP A 113 -0.52 7.86 -2.48
N LEU A 114 0.41 6.92 -2.35
CA LEU A 114 0.40 5.68 -3.13
C LEU A 114 -0.84 4.82 -2.85
N ALA A 115 -1.24 4.69 -1.58
CA ALA A 115 -2.46 3.98 -1.19
C ALA A 115 -3.72 4.63 -1.78
N ASN A 116 -3.78 5.96 -1.77
CA ASN A 116 -4.89 6.72 -2.38
C ASN A 116 -4.92 6.53 -3.90
N ALA A 117 -3.77 6.58 -4.58
CA ALA A 117 -3.68 6.35 -6.02
C ALA A 117 -4.13 4.92 -6.38
N PHE A 118 -3.69 3.91 -5.61
CA PHE A 118 -4.18 2.54 -5.78
C PHE A 118 -5.69 2.43 -5.58
N ASN A 119 -6.24 3.01 -4.52
CA ASN A 119 -7.67 2.95 -4.25
C ASN A 119 -8.49 3.62 -5.37
N SER A 120 -8.02 4.75 -5.93
CA SER A 120 -8.65 5.38 -7.10
C SER A 120 -8.63 4.46 -8.33
N PHE A 121 -7.50 3.81 -8.60
CA PHE A 121 -7.37 2.83 -9.69
C PHE A 121 -8.32 1.64 -9.46
N TYR A 122 -8.33 1.07 -8.26
CA TYR A 122 -9.17 -0.06 -7.90
C TYR A 122 -10.67 0.22 -8.07
N HIS A 123 -11.14 1.39 -7.64
CA HIS A 123 -12.55 1.76 -7.77
C HIS A 123 -12.96 2.08 -9.20
N GLY A 124 -12.04 2.58 -10.02
CA GLY A 124 -12.30 2.96 -11.41
C GLY A 124 -12.08 1.83 -12.44
N THR A 125 -11.53 0.67 -12.03
CA THR A 125 -11.07 -0.37 -12.95
C THR A 125 -11.64 -1.73 -12.59
N LYS A 126 -12.22 -2.41 -13.58
CA LYS A 126 -12.76 -3.78 -13.42
C LYS A 126 -11.65 -4.84 -13.57
N ILE A 127 -10.67 -4.83 -12.66
CA ILE A 127 -9.45 -5.65 -12.75
C ILE A 127 -9.76 -7.13 -12.98
N MET A 128 -10.65 -7.72 -12.18
CA MET A 128 -10.95 -9.16 -12.22
C MET A 128 -11.84 -9.57 -13.40
N SER A 129 -12.58 -8.64 -13.97
CA SER A 129 -13.48 -8.86 -15.11
C SER A 129 -13.00 -8.17 -16.40
N GLU A 130 -11.71 -7.79 -16.46
CA GLU A 130 -11.08 -7.35 -17.71
C GLU A 130 -11.04 -8.52 -18.71
N GLU A 131 -11.59 -8.29 -19.88
CA GLU A 131 -11.71 -9.32 -20.94
C GLU A 131 -10.43 -9.51 -21.74
N ASN A 132 -9.64 -8.44 -21.87
CA ASN A 132 -8.34 -8.52 -22.53
C ASN A 132 -7.30 -9.08 -21.56
N GLU A 133 -6.88 -10.32 -21.80
CA GLU A 133 -5.95 -11.04 -20.93
C GLU A 133 -4.60 -10.29 -20.77
N THR A 134 -4.08 -9.68 -21.83
CA THR A 134 -2.82 -8.91 -21.76
C THR A 134 -2.97 -7.70 -20.84
N VAL A 135 -4.08 -6.98 -20.95
CA VAL A 135 -4.40 -5.83 -20.09
C VAL A 135 -4.61 -6.28 -18.65
N GLN A 136 -5.34 -7.38 -18.42
CA GLN A 136 -5.56 -7.93 -17.09
C GLN A 136 -4.22 -8.31 -16.42
N LYS A 137 -3.34 -9.02 -17.12
CA LYS A 137 -2.01 -9.38 -16.62
C LYS A 137 -1.16 -8.14 -16.29
N SER A 138 -1.24 -7.09 -17.12
CA SER A 138 -0.60 -5.80 -16.82
C SER A 138 -1.10 -5.20 -15.51
N TYR A 139 -2.42 -5.22 -15.26
CA TYR A 139 -2.99 -4.77 -14.00
C TYR A 139 -2.48 -5.59 -12.81
N ILE A 140 -2.44 -6.91 -12.93
CA ILE A 140 -1.93 -7.79 -11.87
C ILE A 140 -0.45 -7.48 -11.56
N ARG A 141 0.40 -7.31 -12.58
CA ARG A 141 1.80 -6.91 -12.38
C ARG A 141 1.92 -5.54 -11.70
N LEU A 142 1.04 -4.60 -12.05
CA LEU A 142 1.00 -3.28 -11.39
C LEU A 142 0.60 -3.40 -9.91
N LEU A 143 -0.34 -4.29 -9.58
CA LEU A 143 -0.71 -4.57 -8.20
C LEU A 143 0.42 -5.23 -7.41
N GLU A 144 1.14 -6.19 -7.99
CA GLU A 144 2.31 -6.81 -7.36
C GLU A 144 3.39 -5.78 -7.04
N LEU A 145 3.70 -4.91 -8.01
CA LEU A 145 4.67 -3.84 -7.78
C LEU A 145 4.20 -2.88 -6.68
N THR A 146 2.92 -2.48 -6.70
CA THR A 146 2.34 -1.60 -5.67
C THR A 146 2.44 -2.24 -4.28
N LYS A 147 2.09 -3.54 -4.16
CA LYS A 147 2.22 -4.30 -2.91
C LYS A 147 3.67 -4.32 -2.43
N SER A 148 4.60 -4.66 -3.32
CA SER A 148 6.04 -4.75 -2.99
C SER A 148 6.59 -3.42 -2.47
N VAL A 149 6.23 -2.30 -3.11
CA VAL A 149 6.66 -0.96 -2.67
C VAL A 149 6.07 -0.61 -1.31
N LEU A 150 4.76 -0.84 -1.11
CA LEU A 150 4.12 -0.57 0.19
C LEU A 150 4.72 -1.44 1.31
N GLU A 151 4.91 -2.74 1.08
CA GLU A 151 5.51 -3.66 2.06
C GLU A 151 6.96 -3.27 2.38
N THR A 152 7.77 -2.89 1.39
CA THR A 152 9.13 -2.39 1.61
C THR A 152 9.12 -1.13 2.49
N CYS A 153 8.24 -0.18 2.22
CA CYS A 153 8.14 1.04 3.00
C CYS A 153 7.74 0.78 4.46
N ILE A 154 6.73 -0.07 4.70
CA ILE A 154 6.29 -0.38 6.07
C ILE A 154 7.33 -1.21 6.83
N ASP A 155 8.11 -2.07 6.15
CA ASP A 155 9.22 -2.79 6.75
C ASP A 155 10.31 -1.83 7.26
N VAL A 156 10.68 -0.84 6.44
CA VAL A 156 11.60 0.24 6.86
C VAL A 156 11.05 1.03 8.05
N LEU A 157 9.73 1.26 8.13
CA LEU A 157 9.07 1.89 9.27
C LEU A 157 8.92 0.96 10.48
N GLY A 158 9.24 -0.33 10.34
CA GLY A 158 9.33 -1.32 11.41
C GLY A 158 7.99 -1.98 11.78
N PHE A 159 7.09 -2.16 10.83
CA PHE A 159 5.88 -2.96 11.00
C PHE A 159 5.56 -3.73 9.71
N SER A 160 4.61 -4.65 9.77
CA SER A 160 4.26 -5.53 8.67
C SER A 160 2.75 -5.67 8.51
N ALA A 161 2.30 -6.10 7.32
CA ALA A 161 0.90 -6.32 7.02
C ALA A 161 0.50 -7.80 7.23
N PRO A 162 -0.67 -8.07 7.83
CA PRO A 162 -1.20 -9.43 7.89
C PRO A 162 -1.63 -9.93 6.50
N GLU A 163 -1.89 -11.24 6.39
CA GLU A 163 -2.39 -11.81 5.14
C GLU A 163 -3.86 -11.49 4.90
N ARG A 164 -4.62 -11.29 5.99
CA ARG A 164 -6.05 -10.91 5.96
C ARG A 164 -6.44 -10.10 7.19
N MET A 165 -7.44 -9.27 7.02
CA MET A 165 -8.05 -8.45 8.06
C MET A 165 -9.56 -8.55 7.99
#